data_f28f9d7892c6cb54294e3214d5de6c32
#
_entry.id   f28f9d7892c6cb54294e3214d5de6c32
#
_cell.length_a   1.000
_cell.length_b   1.000
_cell.length_c   1.000
_cell.angle_alpha   90.00
_cell.angle_beta   90.00
_cell.angle_gamma   90.00
#
_symmetry.space_group_name_H-M   'P 1'
#
loop_
_entity.id
_entity.type
_entity.pdbx_description
1 polymer ?
#
loop_
_entity_poly.entity_id
_entity_poly.type
_entity_poly.pdbx_seq_one_letter_code
_entity_poly.pdbx_strand_id
1 'polypeptide(L)'
;MTSNDQIARLNEHKPPFIELLKGEVIAADNEAQSCTFEFRPTADHCHSVDVVQGGFITVMLDAAMSHAVFAHLGPEGVVALSSLEVTTRYHAVTRGGKAPVYAKGWIRQATYKTAFMESELLDEDGKLLATA
;
A
#
# COMPACT_ATOMS: atom_id res chain seq x y z
N MET A 1 16.31 -8.02 -11.50
CA MET A 1 14.90 -8.48 -11.47
C MET A 1 14.02 -7.44 -12.15
N THR A 2 13.17 -7.85 -13.07
CA THR A 2 12.26 -6.94 -13.76
C THR A 2 11.10 -6.53 -12.85
N SER A 3 10.39 -5.45 -13.22
CA SER A 3 9.19 -5.03 -12.49
C SER A 3 8.12 -6.12 -12.46
N ASN A 4 7.95 -6.85 -13.59
CA ASN A 4 7.00 -7.96 -13.64
C ASN A 4 7.38 -9.09 -12.69
N ASP A 5 8.66 -9.39 -12.57
CA ASP A 5 9.14 -10.41 -11.64
C ASP A 5 8.90 -9.99 -10.19
N GLN A 6 9.11 -8.71 -9.87
CA GLN A 6 8.84 -8.16 -8.54
C GLN A 6 7.35 -8.25 -8.18
N ILE A 7 6.49 -7.86 -9.11
CA ILE A 7 5.04 -7.91 -8.93
C ILE A 7 4.59 -9.35 -8.66
N ALA A 8 5.03 -10.30 -9.49
CA ALA A 8 4.66 -11.71 -9.34
C ALA A 8 5.10 -12.26 -7.98
N ARG A 9 6.33 -11.97 -7.58
CA ARG A 9 6.86 -12.44 -6.30
C ARG A 9 6.10 -11.86 -5.11
N LEU A 10 5.81 -10.57 -5.13
CA LEU A 10 5.08 -9.92 -4.04
C LEU A 10 3.67 -10.48 -3.92
N ASN A 11 2.98 -10.72 -5.04
CA ASN A 11 1.64 -11.29 -5.04
C ASN A 11 1.64 -12.77 -4.62
N GLU A 12 2.69 -13.50 -4.91
CA GLU A 12 2.82 -14.89 -4.53
C GLU A 12 2.92 -15.08 -3.00
N HIS A 13 3.48 -14.10 -2.32
CA HIS A 13 3.74 -14.16 -0.89
C HIS A 13 2.94 -13.15 -0.07
N LYS A 14 1.74 -12.80 -0.52
CA LYS A 14 0.87 -11.85 0.19
C LYS A 14 0.50 -12.38 1.58
N PRO A 15 0.68 -11.56 2.63
CA PRO A 15 0.16 -11.94 3.95
C PRO A 15 -1.37 -11.92 3.98
N PRO A 16 -2.00 -12.67 4.90
CA PRO A 16 -3.47 -12.79 4.93
C PRO A 16 -4.23 -11.47 5.02
N PHE A 17 -3.70 -10.46 5.70
CA PHE A 17 -4.42 -9.19 5.82
C PHE A 17 -4.60 -8.47 4.48
N ILE A 18 -3.68 -8.70 3.55
CA ILE A 18 -3.80 -8.15 2.19
C ILE A 18 -5.00 -8.77 1.48
N GLU A 19 -5.19 -10.08 1.66
CA GLU A 19 -6.35 -10.79 1.10
C GLU A 19 -7.68 -10.28 1.66
N LEU A 20 -7.71 -9.90 2.96
CA LEU A 20 -8.91 -9.35 3.58
C LEU A 20 -9.38 -8.06 2.90
N LEU A 21 -8.45 -7.29 2.38
CA LEU A 21 -8.73 -6.04 1.66
C LEU A 21 -8.75 -6.22 0.15
N LYS A 22 -8.68 -7.47 -0.32
CA LYS A 22 -8.61 -7.82 -1.74
C LYS A 22 -7.50 -7.08 -2.44
N GLY A 23 -6.33 -7.06 -1.78
CA GLY A 23 -5.15 -6.34 -2.27
C GLY A 23 -4.35 -7.14 -3.27
N GLU A 24 -3.83 -6.44 -4.26
CA GLU A 24 -2.95 -7.01 -5.26
C GLU A 24 -1.94 -5.96 -5.69
N VAL A 25 -0.67 -6.35 -5.74
CA VAL A 25 0.38 -5.47 -6.27
C VAL A 25 0.20 -5.40 -7.79
N ILE A 26 0.05 -4.20 -8.31
CA ILE A 26 -0.16 -3.98 -9.75
C ILE A 26 1.00 -3.26 -10.43
N ALA A 27 1.87 -2.61 -9.67
CA ALA A 27 3.01 -1.90 -10.24
C ALA A 27 4.17 -1.83 -9.26
N ALA A 28 5.37 -1.83 -9.80
CA ALA A 28 6.60 -1.59 -9.06
C ALA A 28 7.54 -0.83 -9.99
N ASP A 29 8.01 0.35 -9.56
CA ASP A 29 8.89 1.20 -10.35
C ASP A 29 10.26 1.23 -9.67
N ASN A 30 11.28 0.70 -10.35
CA ASN A 30 12.63 0.61 -9.80
C ASN A 30 13.29 1.98 -9.68
N GLU A 31 13.01 2.90 -10.57
CA GLU A 31 13.60 4.24 -10.54
C GLU A 31 13.04 5.06 -9.38
N ALA A 32 11.71 5.04 -9.20
CA ALA A 32 11.05 5.75 -8.11
C ALA A 32 11.08 5.00 -6.79
N GLN A 33 11.53 3.74 -6.78
CA GLN A 33 11.50 2.85 -5.63
C GLN A 33 10.09 2.78 -5.01
N SER A 34 9.10 2.58 -5.86
CA SER A 34 7.69 2.55 -5.47
C SER A 34 7.05 1.18 -5.64
N CYS A 35 5.94 0.99 -4.95
CA CYS A 35 5.07 -0.17 -5.08
C CYS A 35 3.63 0.32 -5.03
N THR A 36 2.79 -0.17 -5.95
CA THR A 36 1.39 0.21 -6.03
C THR A 36 0.51 -1.01 -5.85
N PHE A 37 -0.43 -0.91 -4.91
CA PHE A 37 -1.49 -1.89 -4.70
C PHE A 37 -2.80 -1.40 -5.29
N GLU A 38 -3.59 -2.34 -5.80
CA GLU A 38 -5.02 -2.16 -5.98
C GLU A 38 -5.72 -2.82 -4.79
N PHE A 39 -6.62 -2.11 -4.14
CA PHE A 39 -7.46 -2.65 -3.07
C PHE A 39 -8.93 -2.51 -3.47
N ARG A 40 -9.76 -3.44 -3.00
CA ARG A 40 -11.21 -3.43 -3.28
C ARG A 40 -11.98 -3.50 -1.96
N PRO A 41 -12.08 -2.37 -1.23
CA PRO A 41 -12.80 -2.37 0.04
C PRO A 41 -14.28 -2.68 -0.15
N THR A 42 -14.83 -3.48 0.77
CA THR A 42 -16.22 -3.90 0.76
C THR A 42 -16.97 -3.26 1.92
N ALA A 43 -18.26 -3.57 2.04
CA ALA A 43 -19.09 -3.11 3.17
C ALA A 43 -18.52 -3.52 4.52
N ASP A 44 -17.80 -4.65 4.59
CA ASP A 44 -17.17 -5.12 5.83
C ASP A 44 -16.07 -4.21 6.33
N HIS A 45 -15.54 -3.36 5.48
CA HIS A 45 -14.50 -2.39 5.83
C HIS A 45 -15.07 -1.00 6.15
N CYS A 46 -16.39 -0.86 6.13
CA CYS A 46 -17.07 0.42 6.30
C CYS A 46 -17.68 0.56 7.70
N HIS A 47 -17.68 1.79 8.22
CA HIS A 47 -18.31 2.09 9.50
C HIS A 47 -19.71 2.70 9.33
N SER A 48 -20.02 3.25 8.18
CA SER A 48 -21.31 3.88 7.86
C SER A 48 -21.62 3.61 6.41
N VAL A 49 -22.77 3.07 6.12
CA VAL A 49 -23.23 2.75 4.76
C VAL A 49 -22.07 2.25 3.87
N ASP A 50 -21.36 3.18 3.20
CA ASP A 50 -20.24 2.86 2.30
C ASP A 50 -18.94 3.62 2.61
N VAL A 51 -18.82 4.22 3.79
CA VAL A 51 -17.63 4.97 4.19
C VAL A 51 -16.60 4.03 4.80
N VAL A 52 -15.46 3.86 4.14
CA VAL A 52 -14.38 2.99 4.62
C VAL A 52 -13.80 3.55 5.92
N GLN A 53 -13.68 2.69 6.91
CA GLN A 53 -13.13 3.04 8.21
C GLN A 53 -11.65 3.43 8.06
N GLY A 54 -11.26 4.54 8.71
CA GLY A 54 -9.94 5.14 8.51
C GLY A 54 -8.76 4.22 8.83
N GLY A 55 -8.92 3.31 9.80
CA GLY A 55 -7.88 2.35 10.12
C GLY A 55 -7.54 1.42 8.96
N PHE A 56 -8.53 1.03 8.17
CA PHE A 56 -8.29 0.20 6.97
C PHE A 56 -7.53 1.00 5.90
N ILE A 57 -7.80 2.30 5.80
CA ILE A 57 -7.06 3.17 4.87
C ILE A 57 -5.59 3.21 5.29
N THR A 58 -5.32 3.34 6.59
CA THR A 58 -3.94 3.31 7.10
C THR A 58 -3.26 1.97 6.79
N VAL A 59 -3.99 0.85 6.90
CA VAL A 59 -3.45 -0.47 6.51
C VAL A 59 -3.03 -0.47 5.05
N MET A 60 -3.87 0.06 4.16
CA MET A 60 -3.56 0.11 2.72
C MET A 60 -2.30 0.93 2.45
N LEU A 61 -2.18 2.08 3.07
CA LEU A 61 -1.02 2.97 2.91
C LEU A 61 0.24 2.35 3.50
N ASP A 62 0.15 1.77 4.68
CA ASP A 62 1.27 1.10 5.33
C ASP A 62 1.74 -0.11 4.52
N ALA A 63 0.81 -0.89 3.97
CA ALA A 63 1.13 -2.03 3.12
C ALA A 63 1.90 -1.59 1.88
N ALA A 64 1.48 -0.50 1.22
CA ALA A 64 2.17 0.01 0.04
C ALA A 64 3.59 0.46 0.39
N MET A 65 3.78 1.11 1.53
CA MET A 65 5.10 1.52 1.99
C MET A 65 6.00 0.32 2.30
N SER A 66 5.52 -0.64 3.07
CA SER A 66 6.33 -1.81 3.44
C SER A 66 6.68 -2.66 2.23
N HIS A 67 5.77 -2.81 1.28
CA HIS A 67 6.04 -3.59 0.06
C HIS A 67 7.02 -2.88 -0.88
N ALA A 68 7.08 -1.55 -0.85
CA ALA A 68 8.12 -0.83 -1.57
C ALA A 68 9.51 -1.19 -1.01
N VAL A 69 9.63 -1.35 0.31
CA VAL A 69 10.89 -1.80 0.93
C VAL A 69 11.23 -3.22 0.47
N PHE A 70 10.29 -4.15 0.51
CA PHE A 70 10.53 -5.51 0.05
C PHE A 70 10.91 -5.56 -1.43
N ALA A 71 10.33 -4.71 -2.25
CA ALA A 71 10.60 -4.69 -3.68
C ALA A 71 11.99 -4.15 -4.02
N HIS A 72 12.46 -3.12 -3.30
CA HIS A 72 13.59 -2.31 -3.74
C HIS A 72 14.82 -2.36 -2.84
N LEU A 73 14.69 -2.71 -1.57
CA LEU A 73 15.83 -2.80 -0.67
C LEU A 73 16.37 -4.22 -0.49
N GLY A 74 16.00 -5.10 -1.42
CA GLY A 74 16.51 -6.46 -1.49
C GLY A 74 15.62 -7.47 -0.82
N PRO A 75 15.05 -8.38 -1.60
CA PRO A 75 14.18 -9.43 -1.07
C PRO A 75 14.92 -10.38 -0.14
N GLU A 76 16.21 -10.56 -0.36
CA GLU A 76 17.01 -11.49 0.43
C GLU A 76 17.55 -10.88 1.71
N GLY A 77 17.61 -9.53 1.76
CA GLY A 77 18.12 -8.82 2.92
C GLY A 77 17.05 -8.38 3.92
N VAL A 78 15.77 -8.39 3.52
CA VAL A 78 14.68 -7.96 4.38
C VAL A 78 13.94 -9.20 4.89
N VAL A 79 14.26 -9.62 6.10
CA VAL A 79 13.65 -10.79 6.74
C VAL A 79 12.39 -10.38 7.50
N ALA A 80 12.43 -9.21 8.14
CA ALA A 80 11.33 -8.68 8.92
C ALA A 80 11.31 -7.15 8.81
N LEU A 81 10.13 -6.59 8.80
CA LEU A 81 9.90 -5.16 8.71
C LEU A 81 8.78 -4.79 9.66
N SER A 82 8.95 -3.72 10.42
CA SER A 82 7.95 -3.25 11.35
C SER A 82 7.87 -1.73 11.30
N SER A 83 6.66 -1.20 11.30
CA SER A 83 6.45 0.24 11.33
C SER A 83 6.80 0.81 12.71
N LEU A 84 7.58 1.86 12.73
CA LEU A 84 7.90 2.58 13.95
C LEU A 84 6.88 3.69 14.21
N GLU A 85 6.44 4.35 13.15
CA GLU A 85 5.46 5.42 13.22
C GLU A 85 4.78 5.55 11.87
N VAL A 86 3.46 5.73 11.89
CA VAL A 86 2.67 6.02 10.69
C VAL A 86 1.75 7.19 11.01
N THR A 87 1.81 8.24 10.19
CA THR A 87 0.91 9.37 10.30
C THR A 87 0.06 9.41 9.05
N THR A 88 -1.25 9.29 9.20
CA THR A 88 -2.20 9.29 8.09
C THR A 88 -3.00 10.57 8.08
N ARG A 89 -3.17 11.15 6.87
CA ARG A 89 -4.04 12.31 6.65
C ARG A 89 -5.13 11.92 5.68
N TYR A 90 -6.37 12.23 6.03
CA TYR A 90 -7.55 11.91 5.23
C TYR A 90 -7.99 13.18 4.51
N HIS A 91 -7.96 13.15 3.18
CA HIS A 91 -8.26 14.30 2.34
C HIS A 91 -9.68 14.26 1.78
N ALA A 92 -10.23 13.06 1.63
CA ALA A 92 -11.58 12.84 1.11
C ALA A 92 -12.13 11.53 1.65
N VAL A 93 -13.44 11.33 1.50
CA VAL A 93 -14.09 10.08 1.89
C VAL A 93 -13.74 8.98 0.90
N THR A 94 -13.36 7.81 1.41
CA THR A 94 -13.15 6.61 0.59
C THR A 94 -14.40 5.76 0.64
N ARG A 95 -14.95 5.41 -0.53
CA ARG A 95 -16.16 4.60 -0.63
C ARG A 95 -15.83 3.11 -0.83
N GLY A 96 -16.49 2.24 -0.06
CA GLY A 96 -16.36 0.80 -0.21
C GLY A 96 -17.49 0.23 -1.03
N GLY A 97 -17.26 -0.97 -1.60
CA GLY A 97 -18.27 -1.67 -2.38
C GLY A 97 -18.51 -1.09 -3.77
N LYS A 98 -17.68 -0.19 -4.22
CA LYS A 98 -17.78 0.48 -5.51
C LYS A 98 -16.59 0.09 -6.40
N ALA A 99 -15.79 1.08 -6.75
CA ALA A 99 -14.61 0.88 -7.56
C ALA A 99 -13.37 0.56 -6.70
N PRO A 100 -12.30 0.06 -7.30
CA PRO A 100 -11.05 -0.13 -6.57
C PRO A 100 -10.41 1.21 -6.19
N VAL A 101 -9.51 1.15 -5.20
CA VAL A 101 -8.63 2.26 -4.82
C VAL A 101 -7.19 1.81 -4.97
N TYR A 102 -6.29 2.76 -5.13
CA TYR A 102 -4.88 2.49 -5.43
C TYR A 102 -3.99 3.14 -4.38
N ALA A 103 -3.20 2.32 -3.70
CA ALA A 103 -2.24 2.78 -2.71
C ALA A 103 -0.83 2.65 -3.27
N LYS A 104 -0.13 3.77 -3.40
CA LYS A 104 1.25 3.80 -3.88
C LYS A 104 2.15 4.26 -2.76
N GLY A 105 3.18 3.46 -2.46
CA GLY A 105 4.20 3.81 -1.49
C GLY A 105 5.57 3.93 -2.14
N TRP A 106 6.41 4.79 -1.61
CA TRP A 106 7.78 4.96 -2.14
C TRP A 106 8.76 5.31 -1.03
N ILE A 107 10.03 5.02 -1.29
CA ILE A 107 11.11 5.26 -0.36
C ILE A 107 11.59 6.70 -0.52
N ARG A 108 11.52 7.49 0.56
CA ARG A 108 12.09 8.83 0.58
C ARG A 108 13.59 8.79 0.89
N GLN A 109 13.94 8.02 1.90
CA GLN A 109 15.31 7.88 2.35
C GLN A 109 15.44 6.59 3.13
N ALA A 110 16.55 5.88 2.95
CA ALA A 110 16.82 4.67 3.70
C ALA A 110 18.18 4.76 4.35
N THR A 111 18.27 4.32 5.59
CA THR A 111 19.50 4.14 6.32
C THR A 111 19.73 2.66 6.58
N TYR A 112 20.76 2.31 7.31
CA TYR A 112 21.09 0.90 7.57
C TYR A 112 19.94 0.11 8.20
N LYS A 113 19.19 0.73 9.12
CA LYS A 113 18.11 0.03 9.84
C LYS A 113 16.74 0.65 9.70
N THR A 114 16.62 1.80 9.04
CA THR A 114 15.37 2.55 9.00
C THR A 114 15.10 3.07 7.59
N ALA A 115 13.86 2.96 7.15
CA ALA A 115 13.40 3.57 5.91
C ALA A 115 12.34 4.62 6.22
N PHE A 116 12.48 5.78 5.60
CA PHE A 116 11.50 6.87 5.67
C PHE A 116 10.69 6.84 4.39
N MET A 117 9.38 6.70 4.55
CA MET A 117 8.48 6.37 3.46
C MET A 117 7.37 7.39 3.32
N GLU A 118 6.80 7.44 2.14
CA GLU A 118 5.57 8.18 1.88
C GLU A 118 4.62 7.32 1.06
N SER A 119 3.32 7.62 1.17
CA SER A 119 2.31 6.93 0.38
C SER A 119 1.11 7.81 0.13
N GLU A 120 0.35 7.44 -0.91
CA GLU A 120 -0.89 8.11 -1.26
C GLU A 120 -1.93 7.08 -1.67
N LEU A 121 -3.20 7.39 -1.39
CA LEU A 121 -4.34 6.59 -1.81
C LEU A 121 -5.16 7.41 -2.80
N LEU A 122 -5.39 6.85 -3.98
CA LEU A 122 -6.15 7.49 -5.05
C LEU A 122 -7.38 6.65 -5.41
N ASP A 123 -8.45 7.31 -5.86
CA ASP A 123 -9.56 6.60 -6.47
C ASP A 123 -9.25 6.30 -7.95
N GLU A 124 -10.19 5.65 -8.65
CA GLU A 124 -9.98 5.28 -10.06
C GLU A 124 -9.88 6.46 -11.01
N ASP A 125 -10.36 7.64 -10.58
CA ASP A 125 -10.25 8.89 -11.37
C ASP A 125 -9.01 9.71 -11.02
N GLY A 126 -8.18 9.19 -10.11
CA GLY A 126 -6.95 9.87 -9.70
C GLY A 126 -7.14 10.89 -8.59
N LYS A 127 -8.32 10.92 -7.95
CA LYS A 127 -8.57 11.84 -6.84
C LYS A 127 -7.81 11.37 -5.60
N LEU A 128 -7.11 12.30 -4.95
CA LEU A 128 -6.39 12.02 -3.72
C LEU A 128 -7.36 11.83 -2.55
N LEU A 129 -7.29 10.64 -1.93
CA LEU A 129 -8.16 10.28 -0.82
C LEU A 129 -7.45 10.39 0.53
N ALA A 130 -6.20 9.97 0.59
CA ALA A 130 -5.42 9.99 1.82
C ALA A 130 -3.92 9.93 1.53
N THR A 131 -3.12 10.34 2.51
CA THR A 131 -1.64 10.26 2.44
C THR A 131 -1.09 9.78 3.78
N ALA A 132 0.12 9.24 3.74
CA ALA A 132 0.86 8.83 4.94
C ALA A 132 2.36 9.01 4.76
#